data_256b6d1235330dbe1e437e0f4a9e4e64
#
_entry.id   256b6d1235330dbe1e437e0f4a9e4e64
#
_cell.length_a   1.000
_cell.length_b   1.000
_cell.length_c   1.000
_cell.angle_alpha   90.00
_cell.angle_beta   90.00
_cell.angle_gamma   90.00
#
_symmetry.space_group_name_H-M   'P 1'
#
loop_
_entity.id
_entity.type
_entity.pdbx_description
1 polymer ?
#
loop_
_entity_poly.entity_id
_entity_poly.type
_entity_poly.pdbx_seq_one_letter_code
_entity_poly.pdbx_strand_id
1 'polypeptide(L)'
;YKDLAIEQMLRYRIPASITLAQGLFESAAGRSDLVRQGNNHFGIKCHTSWMGPKQYHDDDARGECFRVYSDAKESYEDHSQFLARQSRYASLFNLSTSDYKGWARGLKQCGYATNPQYANKLIQIIELYKLHEYDKAKRYDKFMAEHSGTDQPINAQGLLHPIHLFNDNYYLYAREGDTFKG
;
A
#
# COMPACT_ATOMS: atom_id res chain seq x y z
N TYR A 1 -8.94 4.80 -1.65
CA TYR A 1 -7.85 3.97 -2.21
C TYR A 1 -8.20 2.47 -2.26
N LYS A 2 -9.18 2.01 -1.43
CA LYS A 2 -9.61 0.60 -1.45
C LYS A 2 -10.03 0.16 -2.86
N ASP A 3 -10.79 1.01 -3.55
CA ASP A 3 -11.32 0.71 -4.89
C ASP A 3 -10.20 0.58 -5.91
N LEU A 4 -9.21 1.48 -5.85
CA LEU A 4 -8.02 1.40 -6.69
C LEU A 4 -7.25 0.09 -6.46
N ALA A 5 -7.04 -0.29 -5.18
CA ALA A 5 -6.32 -1.52 -4.86
C ALA A 5 -7.06 -2.79 -5.34
N ILE A 6 -8.40 -2.83 -5.24
CA ILE A 6 -9.23 -3.92 -5.74
C ILE A 6 -9.17 -3.97 -7.28
N GLU A 7 -9.27 -2.82 -7.97
CA GLU A 7 -9.11 -2.75 -9.43
C GLU A 7 -7.75 -3.31 -9.87
N GLN A 8 -6.68 -2.91 -9.17
CA GLN A 8 -5.33 -3.40 -9.45
C GLN A 8 -5.18 -4.90 -9.19
N MET A 9 -5.76 -5.42 -8.10
CA MET A 9 -5.76 -6.86 -7.82
C MET A 9 -6.45 -7.66 -8.93
N LEU A 10 -7.62 -7.23 -9.37
CA LEU A 10 -8.36 -7.92 -10.42
C LEU A 10 -7.63 -7.90 -11.76
N ARG A 11 -6.88 -6.85 -12.04
CA ARG A 11 -6.14 -6.68 -13.29
C ARG A 11 -4.76 -7.35 -13.27
N TYR A 12 -4.01 -7.21 -12.18
CA TYR A 12 -2.61 -7.63 -12.08
C TYR A 12 -2.37 -8.81 -11.15
N ARG A 13 -3.39 -9.27 -10.42
CA ARG A 13 -3.29 -10.39 -9.46
C ARG A 13 -2.36 -10.12 -8.27
N ILE A 14 -2.17 -8.87 -7.90
CA ILE A 14 -1.49 -8.45 -6.68
C ILE A 14 -2.56 -8.30 -5.60
N PRO A 15 -2.43 -8.91 -4.40
CA PRO A 15 -3.45 -8.76 -3.35
C PRO A 15 -3.77 -7.28 -3.07
N ALA A 16 -5.05 -6.94 -2.99
CA ALA A 16 -5.47 -5.57 -2.64
C ALA A 16 -4.92 -5.14 -1.28
N SER A 17 -4.88 -6.08 -0.33
CA SER A 17 -4.30 -5.87 1.00
C SER A 17 -2.83 -5.50 0.95
N ILE A 18 -2.04 -6.14 0.09
CA ILE A 18 -0.62 -5.83 -0.10
C ILE A 18 -0.45 -4.42 -0.66
N THR A 19 -1.19 -4.10 -1.73
CA THR A 19 -1.14 -2.76 -2.35
C THR A 19 -1.51 -1.67 -1.34
N LEU A 20 -2.57 -1.88 -0.55
CA LEU A 20 -2.99 -0.93 0.49
C LEU A 20 -1.95 -0.80 1.61
N ALA A 21 -1.41 -1.92 2.09
CA ALA A 21 -0.42 -1.90 3.16
C ALA A 21 0.87 -1.20 2.72
N GLN A 22 1.34 -1.46 1.50
CA GLN A 22 2.49 -0.74 0.91
C GLN A 22 2.19 0.75 0.79
N GLY A 23 1.04 1.12 0.22
CA GLY A 23 0.64 2.52 0.12
C GLY A 23 0.58 3.24 1.46
N LEU A 24 0.07 2.59 2.52
CA LEU A 24 0.08 3.14 3.88
C LEU A 24 1.49 3.28 4.43
N PHE A 25 2.33 2.26 4.26
CA PHE A 25 3.68 2.22 4.79
C PHE A 25 4.60 3.25 4.12
N GLU A 26 4.67 3.23 2.79
CA GLU A 26 5.59 4.07 2.01
C GLU A 26 5.19 5.55 2.02
N SER A 27 3.91 5.83 2.15
CA SER A 27 3.39 7.20 2.11
C SER A 27 3.29 7.88 3.48
N ALA A 28 3.70 7.22 4.56
CA ALA A 28 3.42 7.68 5.92
C ALA A 28 1.90 7.97 6.12
N ALA A 29 1.05 7.04 5.67
CA ALA A 29 -0.40 7.19 5.63
C ALA A 29 -0.87 8.42 4.80
N GLY A 30 -0.23 8.67 3.65
CA GLY A 30 -0.57 9.75 2.73
C GLY A 30 -0.02 11.13 3.12
N ARG A 31 0.88 11.20 4.10
CA ARG A 31 1.42 12.48 4.60
C ARG A 31 2.81 12.81 4.13
N SER A 32 3.49 11.87 3.46
CA SER A 32 4.83 12.14 2.91
C SER A 32 4.79 13.23 1.84
N ASP A 33 5.87 13.95 1.68
CA ASP A 33 6.00 14.96 0.63
C ASP A 33 5.89 14.35 -0.77
N LEU A 34 6.33 13.12 -0.94
CA LEU A 34 6.20 12.38 -2.20
C LEU A 34 4.73 12.22 -2.63
N VAL A 35 3.82 12.02 -1.67
CA VAL A 35 2.38 11.96 -1.95
C VAL A 35 1.79 13.35 -2.13
N ARG A 36 2.08 14.27 -1.22
CA ARG A 36 1.44 15.60 -1.20
C ARG A 36 1.78 16.45 -2.42
N GLN A 37 3.00 16.32 -2.93
CA GLN A 37 3.50 17.12 -4.05
C GLN A 37 3.48 16.36 -5.38
N GLY A 38 3.51 15.02 -5.34
CA GLY A 38 3.68 14.21 -6.54
C GLY A 38 2.80 12.98 -6.65
N ASN A 39 1.77 12.81 -5.81
CA ASN A 39 0.87 11.65 -5.80
C ASN A 39 1.61 10.28 -5.80
N ASN A 40 2.87 10.25 -5.36
CA ASN A 40 3.68 9.05 -5.35
C ASN A 40 3.48 8.26 -4.04
N HIS A 41 2.48 7.38 -4.05
CA HIS A 41 2.05 6.62 -2.87
C HIS A 41 3.00 5.48 -2.48
N PHE A 42 3.89 5.08 -3.37
CA PHE A 42 4.74 3.90 -3.18
C PHE A 42 6.24 4.22 -3.20
N GLY A 43 6.62 5.49 -3.20
CA GLY A 43 8.02 5.89 -3.25
C GLY A 43 8.77 5.37 -4.47
N ILE A 44 8.12 5.30 -5.63
CA ILE A 44 8.76 4.76 -6.83
C ILE A 44 9.77 5.76 -7.38
N LYS A 45 11.04 5.32 -7.45
CA LYS A 45 12.16 6.09 -7.99
C LYS A 45 12.09 6.15 -9.53
N CYS A 46 12.68 7.19 -10.12
CA CYS A 46 12.57 7.44 -11.57
C CYS A 46 13.07 6.30 -12.44
N HIS A 47 14.17 5.66 -12.05
CA HIS A 47 14.92 4.76 -12.93
C HIS A 47 15.22 5.40 -14.31
N THR A 48 16.05 4.77 -15.12
CA THR A 48 16.52 5.34 -16.39
C THR A 48 15.44 5.50 -17.47
N SER A 49 14.35 4.72 -17.36
CA SER A 49 13.26 4.70 -18.34
C SER A 49 12.13 5.70 -18.08
N TRP A 50 12.15 6.41 -16.95
CA TRP A 50 11.08 7.34 -16.60
C TRP A 50 11.22 8.68 -17.34
N MET A 51 10.25 9.00 -18.21
CA MET A 51 10.19 10.24 -18.97
C MET A 51 9.16 11.25 -18.46
N GLY A 52 8.37 10.88 -17.43
CA GLY A 52 7.35 11.73 -16.83
C GLY A 52 7.92 12.79 -15.87
N PRO A 53 7.04 13.56 -15.22
CA PRO A 53 7.42 14.55 -14.21
C PRO A 53 8.19 13.94 -13.04
N LYS A 54 9.06 14.72 -12.41
CA LYS A 54 10.02 14.27 -11.40
C LYS A 54 10.00 15.19 -10.19
N GLN A 55 10.24 14.62 -9.03
CA GLN A 55 10.60 15.35 -7.80
C GLN A 55 11.84 14.74 -7.20
N TYR A 56 12.56 15.54 -6.40
CA TYR A 56 13.79 15.10 -5.76
C TYR A 56 13.62 15.15 -4.25
N HIS A 57 14.03 14.10 -3.58
CA HIS A 57 13.92 13.96 -2.13
C HIS A 57 15.13 13.19 -1.59
N ASP A 58 15.55 13.51 -0.37
CA ASP A 58 16.59 12.75 0.33
C ASP A 58 15.96 11.50 0.94
N ASP A 59 16.46 10.32 0.58
CA ASP A 59 16.02 9.01 1.07
C ASP A 59 17.27 8.17 1.42
N ASP A 60 17.55 7.06 0.75
CA ASP A 60 18.80 6.30 0.94
C ASP A 60 20.04 7.09 0.53
N ALA A 61 19.88 7.99 -0.43
CA ALA A 61 20.91 8.93 -0.88
C ALA A 61 20.33 10.34 -1.01
N ARG A 62 21.22 11.32 -1.09
CA ARG A 62 20.85 12.74 -1.25
C ARG A 62 20.32 13.00 -2.64
N GLY A 63 19.17 13.71 -2.74
CA GLY A 63 18.62 14.18 -4.02
C GLY A 63 18.19 13.06 -4.96
N GLU A 64 17.64 11.97 -4.43
CA GLU A 64 17.13 10.89 -5.27
C GLU A 64 15.89 11.30 -6.05
N CYS A 65 15.79 10.80 -7.27
CA CYS A 65 14.71 11.10 -8.19
C CYS A 65 13.51 10.19 -7.97
N PHE A 66 12.35 10.78 -7.73
CA PHE A 66 11.07 10.08 -7.60
C PHE A 66 10.09 10.50 -8.69
N ARG A 67 9.25 9.55 -9.12
CA ARG A 67 8.20 9.79 -10.11
C ARG A 67 7.12 10.69 -9.54
N VAL A 68 6.54 11.53 -10.38
CA VAL A 68 5.38 12.36 -10.08
C VAL A 68 4.23 11.91 -10.98
N TYR A 69 3.04 11.81 -10.40
CA TYR A 69 1.84 11.37 -11.07
C TYR A 69 0.76 12.45 -11.03
N SER A 70 -0.16 12.40 -12.00
CA SER A 70 -1.28 13.33 -12.05
C SER A 70 -2.29 13.09 -10.92
N ASP A 71 -2.45 11.82 -10.52
CA ASP A 71 -3.36 11.41 -9.47
C ASP A 71 -2.93 10.08 -8.82
N ALA A 72 -3.66 9.66 -7.80
CA ALA A 72 -3.40 8.42 -7.09
C ALA A 72 -3.61 7.18 -7.99
N LYS A 73 -4.54 7.23 -8.93
CA LYS A 73 -4.84 6.10 -9.82
C LYS A 73 -3.63 5.77 -10.68
N GLU A 74 -2.97 6.78 -11.23
CA GLU A 74 -1.75 6.61 -12.02
C GLU A 74 -0.62 6.00 -11.18
N SER A 75 -0.46 6.44 -9.92
CA SER A 75 0.51 5.88 -8.98
C SER A 75 0.25 4.39 -8.69
N TYR A 76 -1.01 4.01 -8.46
CA TYR A 76 -1.41 2.62 -8.20
C TYR A 76 -1.21 1.73 -9.43
N GLU A 77 -1.53 2.24 -10.61
CA GLU A 77 -1.31 1.54 -11.88
C GLU A 77 0.18 1.29 -12.12
N ASP A 78 1.01 2.33 -11.97
CA ASP A 78 2.45 2.22 -12.18
C ASP A 78 3.11 1.29 -11.16
N HIS A 79 2.70 1.30 -9.90
CA HIS A 79 3.13 0.34 -8.88
C HIS A 79 2.83 -1.10 -9.28
N SER A 80 1.62 -1.36 -9.76
CA SER A 80 1.23 -2.70 -10.19
C SER A 80 2.04 -3.16 -11.41
N GLN A 81 2.24 -2.27 -12.38
CA GLN A 81 3.09 -2.54 -13.54
C GLN A 81 4.55 -2.75 -13.14
N PHE A 82 5.06 -1.99 -12.18
CA PHE A 82 6.41 -2.15 -11.66
C PHE A 82 6.64 -3.56 -11.10
N LEU A 83 5.71 -4.07 -10.30
CA LEU A 83 5.80 -5.44 -9.78
C LEU A 83 5.63 -6.50 -10.89
N ALA A 84 4.66 -6.30 -11.78
CA ALA A 84 4.34 -7.29 -12.81
C ALA A 84 5.41 -7.44 -13.90
N ARG A 85 6.16 -6.37 -14.20
CA ARG A 85 7.14 -6.35 -15.30
C ARG A 85 8.55 -6.75 -14.89
N GLN A 86 8.90 -6.66 -13.61
CA GLN A 86 10.25 -7.00 -13.16
C GLN A 86 10.38 -8.47 -12.84
N SER A 87 11.31 -9.15 -13.52
CA SER A 87 11.55 -10.60 -13.40
C SER A 87 11.84 -11.05 -11.97
N ARG A 88 12.46 -10.20 -11.15
CA ARG A 88 12.75 -10.51 -9.74
C ARG A 88 11.50 -10.78 -8.90
N TYR A 89 10.33 -10.25 -9.30
CA TYR A 89 9.05 -10.47 -8.62
C TYR A 89 8.21 -11.58 -9.26
N ALA A 90 8.64 -12.18 -10.36
CA ALA A 90 7.83 -13.14 -11.11
C ALA A 90 7.32 -14.31 -10.26
N SER A 91 8.13 -14.78 -9.29
CA SER A 91 7.74 -15.88 -8.39
C SER A 91 6.53 -15.56 -7.50
N LEU A 92 6.29 -14.27 -7.19
CA LEU A 92 5.15 -13.85 -6.37
C LEU A 92 3.82 -14.15 -7.05
N PHE A 93 3.77 -14.10 -8.37
CA PHE A 93 2.56 -14.33 -9.15
C PHE A 93 2.12 -15.80 -9.20
N ASN A 94 2.92 -16.71 -8.62
CA ASN A 94 2.53 -18.11 -8.37
C ASN A 94 1.74 -18.26 -7.06
N LEU A 95 1.75 -17.24 -6.20
CA LEU A 95 0.99 -17.23 -4.95
C LEU A 95 -0.48 -16.87 -5.22
N SER A 96 -1.36 -17.36 -4.34
CA SER A 96 -2.76 -16.90 -4.33
C SER A 96 -2.85 -15.43 -3.95
N THR A 97 -3.82 -14.70 -4.50
CA THR A 97 -4.16 -13.34 -4.06
C THR A 97 -4.67 -13.29 -2.61
N SER A 98 -5.08 -14.41 -2.04
CA SER A 98 -5.44 -14.51 -0.62
C SER A 98 -4.26 -14.79 0.31
N ASP A 99 -3.08 -15.10 -0.23
CA ASP A 99 -1.86 -15.37 0.56
C ASP A 99 -1.04 -14.08 0.76
N TYR A 100 -1.62 -13.09 1.43
CA TYR A 100 -0.91 -11.84 1.72
C TYR A 100 0.36 -12.03 2.54
N LYS A 101 0.43 -13.08 3.40
CA LYS A 101 1.63 -13.37 4.19
C LYS A 101 2.78 -13.87 3.31
N GLY A 102 2.47 -14.75 2.36
CA GLY A 102 3.42 -15.20 1.36
C GLY A 102 3.91 -14.04 0.48
N TRP A 103 2.99 -13.19 0.03
CA TRP A 103 3.31 -11.98 -0.74
C TRP A 103 4.21 -11.02 0.03
N ALA A 104 3.91 -10.69 1.29
CA ALA A 104 4.72 -9.80 2.11
C ALA A 104 6.16 -10.31 2.30
N ARG A 105 6.31 -11.60 2.62
CA ARG A 105 7.63 -12.24 2.75
C ARG A 105 8.38 -12.29 1.42
N GLY A 106 7.68 -12.64 0.36
CA GLY A 106 8.26 -12.71 -0.98
C GLY A 106 8.72 -11.35 -1.49
N LEU A 107 7.97 -10.26 -1.27
CA LEU A 107 8.42 -8.90 -1.58
C LEU A 107 9.74 -8.57 -0.88
N LYS A 108 9.88 -8.90 0.40
CA LYS A 108 11.13 -8.72 1.13
C LYS A 108 12.27 -9.57 0.56
N GLN A 109 12.02 -10.83 0.25
CA GLN A 109 13.02 -11.73 -0.34
C GLN A 109 13.47 -11.26 -1.73
N CYS A 110 12.54 -10.71 -2.53
CA CYS A 110 12.83 -10.14 -3.85
C CYS A 110 13.50 -8.74 -3.78
N GLY A 111 13.79 -8.24 -2.57
CA GLY A 111 14.51 -6.99 -2.39
C GLY A 111 13.67 -5.73 -2.69
N TYR A 112 12.36 -5.77 -2.41
CA TYR A 112 11.52 -4.57 -2.53
C TYR A 112 11.95 -3.48 -1.55
N ALA A 113 12.33 -3.86 -0.33
CA ALA A 113 12.83 -2.95 0.69
C ALA A 113 14.05 -3.54 1.42
N THR A 114 14.92 -2.68 1.91
CA THR A 114 16.12 -3.06 2.67
C THR A 114 15.79 -3.42 4.13
N ASN A 115 14.77 -2.80 4.71
CA ASN A 115 14.36 -3.00 6.10
C ASN A 115 14.06 -4.48 6.40
N PRO A 116 14.76 -5.13 7.37
CA PRO A 116 14.54 -6.55 7.70
C PRO A 116 13.14 -6.83 8.25
N GLN A 117 12.47 -5.83 8.83
CA GLN A 117 11.12 -5.96 9.38
C GLN A 117 10.01 -5.67 8.36
N TYR A 118 10.34 -5.40 7.10
CA TYR A 118 9.38 -4.97 6.07
C TYR A 118 8.17 -5.90 5.96
N ALA A 119 8.41 -7.20 5.82
CA ALA A 119 7.33 -8.17 5.71
C ALA A 119 6.41 -8.19 6.94
N ASN A 120 7.00 -8.15 8.14
CA ASN A 120 6.24 -8.14 9.39
C ASN A 120 5.41 -6.85 9.52
N LYS A 121 5.96 -5.71 9.13
CA LYS A 121 5.24 -4.42 9.15
C LYS A 121 4.04 -4.44 8.21
N LEU A 122 4.18 -4.96 6.98
CA LEU A 122 3.06 -5.12 6.06
C LEU A 122 1.99 -6.05 6.64
N ILE A 123 2.37 -7.19 7.19
CA ILE A 123 1.44 -8.15 7.79
C ILE A 123 0.68 -7.50 8.96
N GLN A 124 1.36 -6.79 9.84
CA GLN A 124 0.73 -6.07 10.95
C GLN A 124 -0.28 -5.03 10.48
N ILE A 125 0.04 -4.25 9.45
CA ILE A 125 -0.89 -3.27 8.84
C ILE A 125 -2.11 -4.00 8.30
N ILE A 126 -1.91 -5.07 7.53
CA ILE A 126 -3.01 -5.84 6.93
C ILE A 126 -3.93 -6.43 8.00
N GLU A 127 -3.38 -6.99 9.06
CA GLU A 127 -4.16 -7.60 10.15
C GLU A 127 -4.87 -6.54 11.01
N LEU A 128 -4.18 -5.45 11.35
CA LEU A 128 -4.73 -4.34 12.14
C LEU A 128 -5.96 -3.71 11.45
N TYR A 129 -5.87 -3.46 10.15
CA TYR A 129 -6.94 -2.82 9.38
C TYR A 129 -7.83 -3.82 8.65
N LYS A 130 -7.63 -5.14 8.86
CA LYS A 130 -8.38 -6.21 8.19
C LYS A 130 -8.39 -6.07 6.67
N LEU A 131 -7.29 -5.57 6.09
CA LEU A 131 -7.21 -5.27 4.65
C LEU A 131 -7.36 -6.53 3.79
N HIS A 132 -7.06 -7.71 4.34
CA HIS A 132 -7.24 -9.00 3.67
C HIS A 132 -8.70 -9.32 3.29
N GLU A 133 -9.66 -8.61 3.88
CA GLU A 133 -11.06 -8.75 3.46
C GLU A 133 -11.26 -8.28 2.02
N TYR A 134 -10.49 -7.31 1.53
CA TYR A 134 -10.54 -6.83 0.15
C TYR A 134 -9.99 -7.85 -0.86
N ASP A 135 -9.16 -8.80 -0.42
CA ASP A 135 -8.61 -9.85 -1.28
C ASP A 135 -9.68 -10.86 -1.73
N LYS A 136 -10.85 -10.86 -1.08
CA LYS A 136 -12.00 -11.72 -1.42
C LYS A 136 -12.79 -11.22 -2.64
N ALA A 137 -12.55 -10.01 -3.10
CA ALA A 137 -13.23 -9.43 -4.26
C ALA A 137 -12.89 -10.22 -5.53
N LYS A 138 -13.89 -10.87 -6.13
CA LYS A 138 -13.75 -11.64 -7.38
C LYS A 138 -14.10 -10.82 -8.61
N ARG A 139 -14.97 -9.82 -8.44
CA ARG A 139 -15.41 -8.89 -9.46
C ARG A 139 -15.65 -7.53 -8.78
N TYR A 140 -15.12 -6.48 -9.39
CA TYR A 140 -15.22 -5.14 -8.83
C TYR A 140 -16.66 -4.67 -8.68
N ASP A 141 -17.47 -4.81 -9.73
CA ASP A 141 -18.89 -4.46 -9.76
C ASP A 141 -19.70 -5.18 -8.69
N LYS A 142 -19.48 -6.50 -8.54
CA LYS A 142 -20.16 -7.31 -7.52
C LYS A 142 -19.71 -6.93 -6.11
N PHE A 143 -18.39 -6.72 -5.91
CA PHE A 143 -17.85 -6.33 -4.61
C PHE A 143 -18.41 -4.97 -4.19
N MET A 144 -18.45 -4.00 -5.10
CA MET A 144 -19.00 -2.68 -4.82
C MET A 144 -20.49 -2.71 -4.55
N ALA A 145 -21.27 -3.51 -5.28
CA ALA A 145 -22.71 -3.69 -5.03
C ALA A 145 -23.00 -4.28 -3.63
N GLU A 146 -22.17 -5.22 -3.18
CA GLU A 146 -22.30 -5.83 -1.85
C GLU A 146 -21.88 -4.91 -0.71
N HIS A 147 -21.01 -3.92 -0.98
CA HIS A 147 -20.44 -3.02 0.04
C HIS A 147 -20.87 -1.55 -0.10
N SER A 148 -21.56 -1.18 -1.17
CA SER A 148 -22.07 0.19 -1.39
C SER A 148 -23.26 0.59 -0.49
N GLY A 149 -23.88 -0.40 0.18
CA GLY A 149 -24.90 -0.14 1.21
C GLY A 149 -24.36 0.04 2.61
N THR A 150 -23.05 -0.12 2.79
CA THR A 150 -22.35 0.08 4.06
C THR A 150 -21.24 1.12 3.87
N ASP A 151 -21.62 2.38 3.66
CA ASP A 151 -20.73 3.52 3.95
C ASP A 151 -20.47 3.67 5.46
N GLN A 152 -20.73 2.61 6.20
CA GLN A 152 -20.10 2.38 7.49
C GLN A 152 -18.69 1.90 7.20
N PRO A 153 -17.64 2.66 7.55
CA PRO A 153 -16.28 2.16 7.46
C PRO A 153 -16.23 0.82 8.17
N ILE A 154 -15.59 -0.20 7.54
CA ILE A 154 -15.38 -1.51 8.14
C ILE A 154 -14.75 -1.28 9.51
N ASN A 155 -15.52 -1.37 10.57
CA ASN A 155 -15.22 -0.86 11.91
C ASN A 155 -14.93 0.65 11.96
N ALA A 156 -15.98 1.46 11.99
CA ALA A 156 -15.90 2.90 12.29
C ALA A 156 -15.09 3.22 13.57
N GLN A 157 -14.98 2.28 14.48
CA GLN A 157 -14.18 2.41 15.70
C GLN A 157 -12.67 2.26 15.51
N GLY A 158 -12.21 1.55 14.46
CA GLY A 158 -10.77 1.36 14.21
C GLY A 158 -10.15 2.36 13.23
N LEU A 159 -10.95 3.03 12.41
CA LEU A 159 -10.48 3.97 11.38
C LEU A 159 -10.55 5.43 11.79
N LEU A 160 -11.01 5.73 13.00
CA LEU A 160 -11.14 7.10 13.51
C LEU A 160 -9.81 7.78 13.84
N HIS A 161 -8.72 7.01 13.88
CA HIS A 161 -7.41 7.55 14.24
C HIS A 161 -6.46 7.48 13.05
N PRO A 162 -5.84 8.58 12.67
CA PRO A 162 -4.76 8.54 11.69
C PRO A 162 -3.58 7.74 12.26
N ILE A 163 -3.02 6.85 11.44
CA ILE A 163 -1.78 6.15 11.79
C ILE A 163 -0.64 7.15 11.79
N HIS A 164 0.16 7.08 12.83
CA HIS A 164 1.40 7.83 12.94
C HIS A 164 2.58 6.87 12.99
N LEU A 165 3.66 7.20 12.30
CA LEU A 165 4.93 6.51 12.39
C LEU A 165 5.90 7.39 13.19
N PHE A 166 6.49 6.82 14.25
CA PHE A 166 7.54 7.46 15.02
C PHE A 166 8.53 6.40 15.49
N ASN A 167 9.81 6.61 15.25
CA ASN A 167 10.87 5.67 15.60
C ASN A 167 10.57 4.24 15.13
N ASP A 168 10.13 4.08 13.88
CA ASP A 168 9.74 2.80 13.27
C ASP A 168 8.56 2.06 13.89
N ASN A 169 7.83 2.69 14.81
CA ASN A 169 6.62 2.13 15.41
C ASN A 169 5.38 2.88 14.94
N TYR A 170 4.30 2.13 14.70
CA TYR A 170 2.98 2.71 14.46
C TYR A 170 2.29 2.99 15.78
N TYR A 171 1.67 4.15 15.89
CA TYR A 171 0.81 4.48 17.02
C TYR A 171 -0.35 5.35 16.58
N LEU A 172 -1.38 5.32 17.41
CA LEU A 172 -2.58 6.12 17.28
C LEU A 172 -2.62 7.09 18.47
N TYR A 173 -2.98 8.33 18.22
CA TYR A 173 -3.30 9.24 19.30
C TYR A 173 -4.64 8.86 19.90
N ALA A 174 -4.68 8.68 21.22
CA ALA A 174 -5.92 8.53 21.96
C ALA A 174 -6.78 9.79 21.80
N ARG A 175 -8.07 9.60 21.64
CA ARG A 175 -9.07 10.67 21.68
C ARG A 175 -9.88 10.56 22.97
N GLU A 176 -10.52 11.65 23.34
CA GLU A 176 -11.44 11.64 24.48
C GLU A 176 -12.55 10.61 24.23
N GLY A 177 -12.71 9.67 25.16
CA GLY A 177 -13.65 8.55 25.05
C GLY A 177 -13.05 7.22 24.59
N ASP A 178 -11.77 7.16 24.22
CA ASP A 178 -11.11 5.90 23.89
C ASP A 178 -10.89 5.06 25.15
N THR A 179 -11.26 3.79 25.06
CA THR A 179 -10.95 2.80 26.10
C THR A 179 -9.98 1.79 25.55
N PHE A 180 -8.79 1.73 26.11
CA PHE A 180 -7.82 0.68 25.80
C PHE A 180 -8.12 -0.53 26.69
N LYS A 181 -8.52 -1.66 26.08
CA LYS A 181 -8.51 -2.94 26.77
C LYS A 181 -7.11 -3.51 26.68
N GLY A 182 -6.43 -3.68 27.81
CA GLY A 182 -5.14 -4.34 27.92
C GLY A 182 -5.21 -5.81 27.56
#